data_48a65a8b30caefeaf9a27226245295a4
#
_entry.id   48a65a8b30caefeaf9a27226245295a4
#
_cell.length_a   1.000
_cell.length_b   1.000
_cell.length_c   1.000
_cell.angle_alpha   90.00
_cell.angle_beta   90.00
_cell.angle_gamma   90.00
#
_symmetry.space_group_name_H-M   'P 1'
#
loop_
_entity.id
_entity.type
_entity.pdbx_description
1 polymer ?
#
loop_
_entity_poly.entity_id
_entity_poly.type
_entity_poly.pdbx_seq_one_letter_code
_entity_poly.pdbx_strand_id
1 'polypeptide(L)'
;MIARPSRGDVVLAAAAALVLLPATCVVALASLPAVEAWGLVGLAALAHVASVWRRSAPVLSHGVVVVALAGQLVVSGLYFLLPSSLVFLLSVHACTAWGPVRSLGLATGVVGAAATALRYRADPSVTASPVGPSPWLLALLLVALVVVAWTAGLLRRSQEQVRTEALAARARAEAEREERAERAVLAERTRVAREMHDVVAHSLSVVVAQARVGRVDPARAAQALAVVEETGREAMREMRGLVHVLRSAPADARDGALTGPSPTLQDLPALADRVRAGGRPVRVVETGRPAPLASTAGLAVYRTVQEALTNGARHAAPGSSSEVTLTWHDDRLVVEVADVRSPVGTGPAPGPSPGAGVGLVGMRERLEAAGGTLHVRRGDTWTVTASVPVARRGAGGPP
;
A
#
# COMPACT_ATOMS: atom_id res chain seq x y z
N MET A 1 -1.29 4.48 -38.72
CA MET A 1 -1.55 5.76 -38.00
C MET A 1 -0.33 6.07 -37.14
N ILE A 2 0.36 7.22 -37.33
CA ILE A 2 1.51 7.60 -36.54
C ILE A 2 0.97 8.09 -35.17
N ALA A 3 1.45 7.50 -34.08
CA ALA A 3 1.06 7.91 -32.74
C ALA A 3 1.48 9.36 -32.45
N ARG A 4 0.70 10.06 -31.63
CA ARG A 4 1.02 11.43 -31.23
C ARG A 4 2.35 11.48 -30.48
N PRO A 5 3.22 12.48 -30.75
CA PRO A 5 4.47 12.64 -30.02
C PRO A 5 4.22 12.97 -28.55
N SER A 6 5.12 12.56 -27.66
CA SER A 6 5.04 12.95 -26.26
C SER A 6 5.41 14.42 -26.06
N ARG A 7 4.83 15.07 -25.04
CA ARG A 7 5.20 16.47 -24.69
C ARG A 7 6.71 16.60 -24.44
N GLY A 8 7.35 15.61 -23.82
CA GLY A 8 8.78 15.62 -23.59
C GLY A 8 9.61 15.57 -24.86
N ASP A 9 9.15 14.87 -25.92
CA ASP A 9 9.83 14.82 -27.20
C ASP A 9 9.73 16.15 -27.95
N VAL A 10 8.57 16.80 -27.88
CA VAL A 10 8.37 18.14 -28.46
C VAL A 10 9.28 19.16 -27.78
N VAL A 11 9.30 19.17 -26.44
CA VAL A 11 10.15 20.08 -25.67
C VAL A 11 11.63 19.89 -25.99
N LEU A 12 12.11 18.63 -26.03
CA LEU A 12 13.51 18.36 -26.32
C LEU A 12 13.87 18.75 -27.75
N ALA A 13 13.03 18.46 -28.75
CA ALA A 13 13.25 18.83 -30.14
C ALA A 13 13.26 20.37 -30.28
N ALA A 14 12.33 21.08 -29.64
CA ALA A 14 12.28 22.53 -29.63
C ALA A 14 13.50 23.15 -28.96
N ALA A 15 13.93 22.64 -27.81
CA ALA A 15 15.12 23.10 -27.11
C ALA A 15 16.40 22.88 -27.95
N ALA A 16 16.54 21.73 -28.58
CA ALA A 16 17.65 21.45 -29.49
C ALA A 16 17.63 22.39 -30.72
N ALA A 17 16.44 22.62 -31.30
CA ALA A 17 16.30 23.54 -32.42
C ALA A 17 16.64 24.98 -32.04
N LEU A 18 16.19 25.45 -30.87
CA LEU A 18 16.44 26.81 -30.38
C LEU A 18 17.95 27.11 -30.23
N VAL A 19 18.74 26.10 -29.83
CA VAL A 19 20.19 26.26 -29.66
C VAL A 19 20.96 26.00 -30.95
N LEU A 20 20.65 24.91 -31.65
CA LEU A 20 21.47 24.41 -32.75
C LEU A 20 21.14 25.04 -34.10
N LEU A 21 19.89 25.46 -34.36
CA LEU A 21 19.52 26.11 -35.64
C LEU A 21 20.15 27.50 -35.79
N PRO A 22 20.13 28.39 -34.80
CA PRO A 22 20.80 29.72 -34.94
C PRO A 22 22.31 29.54 -35.17
N ALA A 23 22.96 28.62 -34.45
CA ALA A 23 24.38 28.37 -34.64
C ALA A 23 24.66 27.80 -36.05
N THR A 24 23.80 26.89 -36.55
CA THR A 24 23.89 26.41 -37.94
C THR A 24 23.68 27.50 -38.97
N CYS A 25 22.71 28.40 -38.73
CA CYS A 25 22.42 29.53 -39.60
C CYS A 25 23.62 30.45 -39.72
N VAL A 26 24.24 30.84 -38.59
CA VAL A 26 25.46 31.69 -38.59
C VAL A 26 26.60 31.03 -39.38
N VAL A 27 26.87 29.75 -39.16
CA VAL A 27 27.93 29.02 -39.90
C VAL A 27 27.62 28.95 -41.38
N ALA A 28 26.37 28.62 -41.74
CA ALA A 28 25.97 28.51 -43.14
C ALA A 28 26.08 29.83 -43.92
N LEU A 29 25.55 30.92 -43.35
CA LEU A 29 25.59 32.25 -43.98
C LEU A 29 27.01 32.84 -44.06
N ALA A 30 27.88 32.47 -43.12
CA ALA A 30 29.28 32.90 -43.16
C ALA A 30 30.12 32.15 -44.19
N SER A 31 29.69 30.92 -44.60
CA SER A 31 30.53 30.00 -45.41
C SER A 31 30.01 29.76 -46.82
N LEU A 32 28.74 30.07 -47.12
CA LEU A 32 28.07 29.71 -48.35
C LEU A 32 27.29 30.88 -48.97
N PRO A 33 27.05 30.84 -50.29
CA PRO A 33 26.10 31.75 -50.93
C PRO A 33 24.71 31.66 -50.29
N ALA A 34 23.98 32.77 -50.28
CA ALA A 34 22.71 32.88 -49.52
C ALA A 34 21.68 31.79 -49.92
N VAL A 35 21.56 31.40 -51.15
CA VAL A 35 20.60 30.38 -51.61
C VAL A 35 20.95 29.00 -51.03
N GLU A 36 22.23 28.64 -51.09
CA GLU A 36 22.73 27.35 -50.56
C GLU A 36 22.64 27.33 -49.01
N ALA A 37 22.97 28.46 -48.34
CA ALA A 37 22.88 28.60 -46.89
C ALA A 37 21.45 28.41 -46.40
N TRP A 38 20.45 29.04 -47.02
CA TRP A 38 19.05 28.87 -46.66
C TRP A 38 18.52 27.47 -46.95
N GLY A 39 18.96 26.84 -48.03
CA GLY A 39 18.64 25.43 -48.33
C GLY A 39 19.14 24.50 -47.20
N LEU A 40 20.36 24.75 -46.76
CA LEU A 40 21.00 23.97 -45.69
C LEU A 40 20.28 24.15 -44.32
N VAL A 41 19.90 25.41 -44.01
CA VAL A 41 19.11 25.68 -42.80
C VAL A 41 17.73 25.03 -42.85
N GLY A 42 17.10 24.99 -44.04
CA GLY A 42 15.84 24.29 -44.24
C GLY A 42 15.95 22.78 -44.02
N LEU A 43 17.01 22.14 -44.48
CA LEU A 43 17.29 20.72 -44.25
C LEU A 43 17.56 20.47 -42.75
N ALA A 44 18.30 21.38 -42.08
CA ALA A 44 18.51 21.26 -40.64
C ALA A 44 17.20 21.38 -39.87
N ALA A 45 16.34 22.33 -40.21
CA ALA A 45 15.01 22.50 -39.61
C ALA A 45 14.15 21.24 -39.78
N LEU A 46 14.16 20.63 -40.99
CA LEU A 46 13.46 19.37 -41.28
C LEU A 46 13.94 18.25 -40.33
N ALA A 47 15.25 18.12 -40.11
CA ALA A 47 15.81 17.14 -39.19
C ALA A 47 15.33 17.35 -37.71
N HIS A 48 15.26 18.60 -37.26
CA HIS A 48 14.73 18.94 -35.95
C HIS A 48 13.22 18.60 -35.85
N VAL A 49 12.42 18.95 -36.84
CA VAL A 49 10.99 18.62 -36.87
C VAL A 49 10.79 17.10 -36.83
N ALA A 50 11.55 16.34 -37.64
CA ALA A 50 11.48 14.90 -37.67
C ALA A 50 11.79 14.26 -36.30
N SER A 51 12.70 14.87 -35.52
CA SER A 51 13.10 14.36 -34.20
C SER A 51 11.97 14.38 -33.16
N VAL A 52 10.88 15.12 -33.40
CA VAL A 52 9.68 15.10 -32.56
C VAL A 52 9.05 13.70 -32.47
N TRP A 53 9.08 12.94 -33.57
CA TRP A 53 8.52 11.58 -33.66
C TRP A 53 9.52 10.46 -33.35
N ARG A 54 10.67 10.78 -32.78
CA ARG A 54 11.76 9.83 -32.52
C ARG A 54 11.36 8.60 -31.68
N ARG A 55 10.34 8.72 -30.79
CA ARG A 55 9.84 7.58 -29.98
C ARG A 55 8.64 6.90 -30.61
N SER A 56 7.73 7.66 -31.19
CA SER A 56 6.49 7.13 -31.75
C SER A 56 6.62 6.53 -33.16
N ALA A 57 7.61 7.01 -33.92
CA ALA A 57 7.93 6.53 -35.25
C ALA A 57 9.46 6.57 -35.51
N PRO A 58 10.26 5.80 -34.73
CA PRO A 58 11.72 5.96 -34.70
C PRO A 58 12.40 5.73 -36.07
N VAL A 59 11.96 4.75 -36.84
CA VAL A 59 12.54 4.46 -38.16
C VAL A 59 12.23 5.58 -39.17
N LEU A 60 11.01 6.07 -39.18
CA LEU A 60 10.61 7.18 -40.06
C LEU A 60 11.36 8.47 -39.71
N SER A 61 11.37 8.82 -38.41
CA SER A 61 12.11 9.99 -37.90
C SER A 61 13.59 9.89 -38.29
N HIS A 62 14.21 8.74 -38.03
CA HIS A 62 15.62 8.52 -38.39
C HIS A 62 15.86 8.61 -39.88
N GLY A 63 14.99 8.03 -40.71
CA GLY A 63 15.09 8.09 -42.18
C GLY A 63 15.04 9.52 -42.70
N VAL A 64 14.13 10.37 -42.18
CA VAL A 64 14.05 11.78 -42.57
C VAL A 64 15.31 12.53 -42.15
N VAL A 65 15.85 12.28 -40.97
CA VAL A 65 17.10 12.88 -40.48
C VAL A 65 18.28 12.46 -41.38
N VAL A 66 18.39 11.18 -41.77
CA VAL A 66 19.42 10.67 -42.69
C VAL A 66 19.33 11.38 -44.02
N VAL A 67 18.13 11.49 -44.63
CA VAL A 67 17.92 12.15 -45.90
C VAL A 67 18.27 13.64 -45.81
N ALA A 68 17.88 14.31 -44.74
CA ALA A 68 18.21 15.73 -44.53
C ALA A 68 19.73 15.95 -44.45
N LEU A 69 20.47 15.09 -43.72
CA LEU A 69 21.91 15.20 -43.60
C LEU A 69 22.65 14.81 -44.89
N ALA A 70 22.15 13.82 -45.61
CA ALA A 70 22.68 13.47 -46.94
C ALA A 70 22.51 14.68 -47.90
N GLY A 71 21.35 15.34 -47.90
CA GLY A 71 21.12 16.60 -48.61
C GLY A 71 22.11 17.71 -48.23
N GLN A 72 22.35 17.89 -46.94
CA GLN A 72 23.34 18.84 -46.42
C GLN A 72 24.75 18.54 -46.99
N LEU A 73 25.15 17.25 -46.97
CA LEU A 73 26.46 16.84 -47.48
C LEU A 73 26.61 17.12 -48.99
N VAL A 74 25.56 16.97 -49.78
CA VAL A 74 25.55 17.24 -51.21
C VAL A 74 25.63 18.75 -51.51
N VAL A 75 24.81 19.56 -50.79
CA VAL A 75 24.68 20.99 -51.06
C VAL A 75 25.90 21.77 -50.59
N SER A 76 26.41 21.49 -49.40
CA SER A 76 27.37 22.39 -48.76
C SER A 76 28.82 21.96 -48.89
N GLY A 77 29.09 20.68 -49.16
CA GLY A 77 30.43 20.16 -48.87
C GLY A 77 30.91 20.38 -47.42
N LEU A 78 30.14 21.16 -46.65
CA LEU A 78 30.36 21.30 -45.19
C LEU A 78 29.82 20.11 -44.46
N TYR A 79 30.68 19.36 -44.02
CA TYR A 79 30.56 18.08 -43.37
C TYR A 79 29.75 18.13 -42.10
N PHE A 80 29.54 17.00 -41.51
CA PHE A 80 28.95 16.72 -40.21
C PHE A 80 29.33 17.67 -39.01
N LEU A 81 30.02 18.74 -39.31
CA LEU A 81 30.50 19.76 -38.38
C LEU A 81 29.48 20.86 -38.12
N LEU A 82 28.31 20.83 -38.75
CA LEU A 82 27.23 21.75 -38.45
C LEU A 82 26.61 21.43 -37.11
N PRO A 83 26.35 22.44 -36.25
CA PRO A 83 25.76 22.18 -34.93
C PRO A 83 24.48 21.35 -34.97
N SER A 84 23.60 21.56 -35.94
CA SER A 84 22.36 20.77 -36.11
C SER A 84 22.59 19.30 -36.46
N SER A 85 23.79 18.91 -36.90
CA SER A 85 24.12 17.51 -37.18
C SER A 85 24.12 16.64 -35.91
N LEU A 86 24.18 17.22 -34.71
CA LEU A 86 24.02 16.51 -33.45
C LEU A 86 22.65 15.84 -33.32
N VAL A 87 21.62 16.32 -34.02
CA VAL A 87 20.29 15.67 -34.07
C VAL A 87 20.38 14.26 -34.65
N PHE A 88 21.37 13.98 -35.52
CA PHE A 88 21.60 12.64 -36.02
C PHE A 88 21.94 11.65 -34.91
N LEU A 89 22.83 12.02 -33.98
CA LEU A 89 23.16 11.15 -32.84
C LEU A 89 21.95 10.88 -31.96
N LEU A 90 21.08 11.88 -31.76
CA LEU A 90 19.82 11.71 -31.07
C LEU A 90 18.87 10.73 -31.83
N SER A 91 18.85 10.80 -33.17
CA SER A 91 18.06 9.88 -33.99
C SER A 91 18.60 8.46 -33.99
N VAL A 92 19.94 8.27 -34.00
CA VAL A 92 20.60 6.97 -33.83
C VAL A 92 20.23 6.34 -32.50
N HIS A 93 20.39 7.11 -31.40
CA HIS A 93 19.98 6.66 -30.07
C HIS A 93 18.52 6.25 -30.06
N ALA A 94 17.63 7.08 -30.58
CA ALA A 94 16.18 6.83 -30.58
C ALA A 94 15.80 5.60 -31.43
N CYS A 95 16.38 5.47 -32.62
CA CYS A 95 16.15 4.33 -33.48
C CYS A 95 16.60 3.01 -32.84
N THR A 96 17.72 3.04 -32.11
CA THR A 96 18.23 1.87 -31.39
C THR A 96 17.40 1.54 -30.15
N ALA A 97 17.00 2.55 -29.38
CA ALA A 97 16.25 2.37 -28.14
C ALA A 97 14.82 1.89 -28.37
N TRP A 98 14.13 2.45 -29.37
CA TRP A 98 12.69 2.22 -29.61
C TRP A 98 12.36 1.59 -30.97
N GLY A 99 13.34 1.54 -31.91
CA GLY A 99 13.12 0.96 -33.22
C GLY A 99 13.16 -0.57 -33.22
N PRO A 100 12.60 -1.19 -34.29
CA PRO A 100 12.61 -2.65 -34.47
C PRO A 100 13.99 -3.19 -34.85
N VAL A 101 14.79 -2.41 -35.58
CA VAL A 101 16.12 -2.81 -36.10
C VAL A 101 17.21 -2.09 -35.35
N ARG A 102 17.91 -2.80 -34.47
CA ARG A 102 18.93 -2.22 -33.57
C ARG A 102 20.17 -1.68 -34.28
N SER A 103 20.56 -2.30 -35.41
CA SER A 103 21.76 -1.96 -36.17
C SER A 103 21.55 -0.84 -37.18
N LEU A 104 20.31 -0.44 -37.47
CA LEU A 104 20.00 0.56 -38.51
C LEU A 104 20.73 1.90 -38.25
N GLY A 105 20.66 2.44 -37.04
CA GLY A 105 21.32 3.68 -36.65
C GLY A 105 22.86 3.59 -36.74
N LEU A 106 23.42 2.45 -36.34
CA LEU A 106 24.88 2.20 -36.46
C LEU A 106 25.30 2.13 -37.94
N ALA A 107 24.58 1.36 -38.75
CA ALA A 107 24.90 1.17 -40.17
C ALA A 107 24.85 2.51 -40.93
N THR A 108 23.78 3.27 -40.79
CA THR A 108 23.63 4.59 -41.41
C THR A 108 24.67 5.59 -40.90
N GLY A 109 25.03 5.53 -39.61
CA GLY A 109 26.07 6.37 -39.03
C GLY A 109 27.46 6.08 -39.57
N VAL A 110 27.83 4.80 -39.68
CA VAL A 110 29.13 4.39 -40.30
C VAL A 110 29.22 4.82 -41.75
N VAL A 111 28.14 4.59 -42.52
CA VAL A 111 28.08 5.04 -43.93
C VAL A 111 28.16 6.55 -44.05
N GLY A 112 27.45 7.31 -43.18
CA GLY A 112 27.50 8.76 -43.15
C GLY A 112 28.88 9.31 -42.76
N ALA A 113 29.55 8.68 -41.80
CA ALA A 113 30.92 9.05 -41.38
C ALA A 113 31.92 8.81 -42.53
N ALA A 114 31.82 7.66 -43.21
CA ALA A 114 32.66 7.34 -44.38
C ALA A 114 32.43 8.33 -45.55
N ALA A 115 31.16 8.62 -45.87
CA ALA A 115 30.81 9.60 -46.91
C ALA A 115 31.34 11.01 -46.59
N THR A 116 31.24 11.44 -45.31
CA THR A 116 31.78 12.71 -44.84
C THR A 116 33.31 12.76 -44.97
N ALA A 117 34.03 11.72 -44.55
CA ALA A 117 35.48 11.65 -44.65
C ALA A 117 35.98 11.64 -46.11
N LEU A 118 35.28 10.92 -46.99
CA LEU A 118 35.60 10.88 -48.43
C LEU A 118 35.38 12.27 -49.07
N ARG A 119 34.27 12.92 -48.74
CA ARG A 119 33.97 14.28 -49.26
C ARG A 119 34.97 15.32 -48.73
N TYR A 120 35.35 15.22 -47.46
CA TYR A 120 36.39 16.05 -46.82
C TYR A 120 37.74 15.87 -47.54
N ARG A 121 38.13 14.64 -47.86
CA ARG A 121 39.38 14.34 -48.60
C ARG A 121 39.37 14.89 -50.00
N ALA A 122 38.20 14.96 -50.68
CA ALA A 122 38.04 15.41 -52.06
C ALA A 122 37.99 16.95 -52.19
N ASP A 123 37.95 17.72 -51.06
CA ASP A 123 37.84 19.14 -51.11
C ASP A 123 39.20 19.80 -51.27
N PRO A 124 39.42 20.58 -52.35
CA PRO A 124 40.69 21.24 -52.59
C PRO A 124 41.08 22.27 -51.54
N SER A 125 40.09 22.94 -50.92
CA SER A 125 40.33 23.98 -49.91
C SER A 125 40.90 23.37 -48.60
N VAL A 126 40.53 22.12 -48.30
CA VAL A 126 41.00 21.39 -47.14
C VAL A 126 42.37 20.77 -47.40
N THR A 127 42.60 20.26 -48.58
CA THR A 127 43.89 19.62 -48.94
C THR A 127 45.03 20.67 -49.12
N ALA A 128 44.68 21.92 -49.42
CA ALA A 128 45.62 23.00 -49.48
C ALA A 128 45.99 23.64 -48.10
N SER A 129 45.23 23.32 -47.06
CA SER A 129 45.50 23.85 -45.73
C SER A 129 46.45 22.94 -44.95
N PRO A 130 47.54 23.46 -44.37
CA PRO A 130 48.46 22.68 -43.56
C PRO A 130 47.84 22.37 -42.16
N VAL A 131 46.70 22.97 -41.84
CA VAL A 131 46.07 22.87 -40.53
C VAL A 131 44.66 22.30 -40.70
N GLY A 132 44.50 21.01 -40.46
CA GLY A 132 43.22 20.30 -40.43
C GLY A 132 43.35 18.86 -39.94
N PRO A 133 42.29 18.28 -39.39
CA PRO A 133 42.37 16.86 -38.97
C PRO A 133 42.50 15.99 -40.19
N SER A 134 43.28 14.89 -40.07
CA SER A 134 43.34 13.94 -41.15
C SER A 134 41.93 13.34 -41.43
N PRO A 135 41.58 13.02 -42.71
CA PRO A 135 40.27 12.41 -43.04
C PRO A 135 39.95 11.16 -42.22
N TRP A 136 40.97 10.36 -41.94
CA TRP A 136 40.85 9.14 -41.15
C TRP A 136 40.58 9.41 -39.69
N LEU A 137 41.19 10.45 -39.11
CA LEU A 137 40.91 10.89 -37.76
C LEU A 137 39.48 11.44 -37.61
N LEU A 138 39.00 12.19 -38.62
CA LEU A 138 37.64 12.68 -38.69
C LEU A 138 36.63 11.52 -38.76
N ALA A 139 36.90 10.54 -39.63
CA ALA A 139 36.05 9.34 -39.76
C ALA A 139 35.99 8.59 -38.45
N LEU A 140 37.12 8.36 -37.78
CA LEU A 140 37.20 7.68 -36.51
C LEU A 140 36.40 8.41 -35.41
N LEU A 141 36.54 9.73 -35.31
CA LEU A 141 35.79 10.55 -34.37
C LEU A 141 34.26 10.46 -34.57
N LEU A 142 33.83 10.57 -35.85
CA LEU A 142 32.41 10.48 -36.18
C LEU A 142 31.84 9.08 -35.89
N VAL A 143 32.58 8.03 -36.24
CA VAL A 143 32.17 6.64 -35.88
C VAL A 143 32.12 6.46 -34.38
N ALA A 144 33.10 6.99 -33.63
CA ALA A 144 33.09 6.89 -32.17
C ALA A 144 31.85 7.56 -31.56
N LEU A 145 31.46 8.75 -32.04
CA LEU A 145 30.23 9.41 -31.60
C LEU A 145 28.98 8.62 -31.92
N VAL A 146 28.91 8.01 -33.12
CA VAL A 146 27.81 7.14 -33.50
C VAL A 146 27.72 5.89 -32.61
N VAL A 147 28.88 5.27 -32.32
CA VAL A 147 28.96 4.11 -31.41
C VAL A 147 28.49 4.48 -30.01
N VAL A 148 28.90 5.64 -29.49
CA VAL A 148 28.41 6.15 -28.19
C VAL A 148 26.89 6.34 -28.20
N ALA A 149 26.31 6.96 -29.24
CA ALA A 149 24.88 7.16 -29.34
C ALA A 149 24.12 5.81 -29.46
N TRP A 150 24.67 4.87 -30.23
CA TRP A 150 24.13 3.53 -30.40
C TRP A 150 24.18 2.72 -29.11
N THR A 151 25.30 2.68 -28.40
CA THR A 151 25.45 1.98 -27.11
C THR A 151 24.56 2.58 -26.02
N ALA A 152 24.42 3.91 -25.99
CA ALA A 152 23.45 4.57 -25.11
C ALA A 152 22.00 4.14 -25.42
N GLY A 153 21.66 3.98 -26.71
CA GLY A 153 20.35 3.45 -27.13
C GLY A 153 20.12 2.00 -26.69
N LEU A 154 21.15 1.14 -26.80
CA LEU A 154 21.08 -0.24 -26.32
C LEU A 154 20.90 -0.30 -24.81
N LEU A 155 21.67 0.51 -24.06
CA LEU A 155 21.55 0.59 -22.60
C LEU A 155 20.15 1.02 -22.17
N ARG A 156 19.61 2.06 -22.83
CA ARG A 156 18.22 2.53 -22.55
C ARG A 156 17.19 1.42 -22.78
N ARG A 157 17.31 0.69 -23.88
CA ARG A 157 16.44 -0.44 -24.20
C ARG A 157 16.53 -1.54 -23.14
N SER A 158 17.75 -1.92 -22.75
CA SER A 158 17.97 -2.91 -21.69
C SER A 158 17.35 -2.49 -20.36
N GLN A 159 17.54 -1.23 -19.97
CA GLN A 159 16.94 -0.68 -18.74
C GLN A 159 15.40 -0.73 -18.77
N GLU A 160 14.78 -0.41 -19.91
CA GLU A 160 13.32 -0.49 -20.04
C GLU A 160 12.83 -1.95 -19.97
N GLN A 161 13.55 -2.89 -20.58
CA GLN A 161 13.24 -4.32 -20.49
C GLN A 161 13.29 -4.81 -19.04
N VAL A 162 14.38 -4.53 -18.32
CA VAL A 162 14.53 -4.90 -16.91
C VAL A 162 13.42 -4.28 -16.05
N ARG A 163 13.06 -3.02 -16.30
CA ARG A 163 11.96 -2.36 -15.57
C ARG A 163 10.60 -3.02 -15.81
N THR A 164 10.29 -3.34 -17.07
CA THR A 164 9.01 -3.99 -17.40
C THR A 164 8.93 -5.39 -16.82
N GLU A 165 10.01 -6.16 -16.88
CA GLU A 165 10.10 -7.49 -16.26
C GLU A 165 9.97 -7.42 -14.72
N ALA A 166 10.64 -6.45 -14.08
CA ALA A 166 10.54 -6.25 -12.64
C ALA A 166 9.12 -5.87 -12.19
N LEU A 167 8.42 -5.02 -12.95
CA LEU A 167 7.02 -4.68 -12.66
C LEU A 167 6.10 -5.88 -12.84
N ALA A 168 6.28 -6.66 -13.90
CA ALA A 168 5.53 -7.88 -14.15
C ALA A 168 5.77 -8.94 -13.06
N ALA A 169 7.02 -9.08 -12.59
CA ALA A 169 7.37 -10.00 -11.51
C ALA A 169 6.73 -9.58 -10.17
N ARG A 170 6.71 -8.28 -9.86
CA ARG A 170 6.02 -7.75 -8.66
C ARG A 170 4.53 -8.02 -8.70
N ALA A 171 3.86 -7.72 -9.81
CA ALA A 171 2.43 -7.97 -9.96
C ALA A 171 2.07 -9.46 -9.79
N ARG A 172 2.90 -10.37 -10.33
CA ARG A 172 2.72 -11.82 -10.12
C ARG A 172 2.90 -12.21 -8.65
N ALA A 173 3.94 -11.70 -7.99
CA ALA A 173 4.21 -11.99 -6.59
C ALA A 173 3.09 -11.47 -5.65
N GLU A 174 2.48 -10.34 -5.97
CA GLU A 174 1.33 -9.80 -5.24
C GLU A 174 0.10 -10.70 -5.42
N ALA A 175 -0.24 -11.08 -6.65
CA ALA A 175 -1.35 -11.99 -6.94
C ALA A 175 -1.18 -13.36 -6.25
N GLU A 176 0.04 -13.91 -6.26
CA GLU A 176 0.32 -15.17 -5.54
C GLU A 176 0.19 -15.04 -4.01
N ARG A 177 0.53 -13.88 -3.44
CA ARG A 177 0.34 -13.64 -2.00
C ARG A 177 -1.13 -13.59 -1.62
N GLU A 178 -1.94 -12.89 -2.44
CA GLU A 178 -3.40 -12.83 -2.24
C GLU A 178 -4.01 -14.23 -2.32
N GLU A 179 -3.66 -15.02 -3.35
CA GLU A 179 -4.16 -16.38 -3.50
C GLU A 179 -3.74 -17.31 -2.34
N ARG A 180 -2.48 -17.17 -1.86
CA ARG A 180 -2.02 -17.93 -0.68
C ARG A 180 -2.77 -17.52 0.59
N ALA A 181 -3.06 -16.22 0.77
CA ALA A 181 -3.84 -15.73 1.91
C ALA A 181 -5.27 -16.27 1.89
N GLU A 182 -5.94 -16.25 0.73
CA GLU A 182 -7.28 -16.83 0.57
C GLU A 182 -7.30 -18.33 0.85
N ARG A 183 -6.33 -19.08 0.31
CA ARG A 183 -6.20 -20.51 0.58
C ARG A 183 -5.94 -20.81 2.06
N ALA A 184 -5.14 -19.98 2.73
CA ALA A 184 -4.88 -20.14 4.17
C ALA A 184 -6.17 -19.92 4.99
N VAL A 185 -6.98 -18.92 4.65
CA VAL A 185 -8.28 -18.67 5.30
C VAL A 185 -9.24 -19.85 5.10
N LEU A 186 -9.33 -20.38 3.87
CA LEU A 186 -10.18 -21.53 3.58
C LEU A 186 -9.72 -22.81 4.31
N ALA A 187 -8.40 -23.05 4.36
CA ALA A 187 -7.82 -24.17 5.08
C ALA A 187 -8.13 -24.08 6.59
N GLU A 188 -7.98 -22.88 7.17
CA GLU A 188 -8.28 -22.62 8.56
C GLU A 188 -9.78 -22.83 8.88
N ARG A 189 -10.68 -22.31 8.04
CA ARG A 189 -12.12 -22.57 8.18
C ARG A 189 -12.44 -24.07 8.15
N THR A 190 -11.80 -24.83 7.26
CA THR A 190 -12.00 -26.28 7.16
C THR A 190 -11.45 -27.01 8.38
N ARG A 191 -10.33 -26.55 8.94
CA ARG A 191 -9.74 -27.11 10.18
C ARG A 191 -10.69 -26.92 11.36
N VAL A 192 -11.18 -25.68 11.55
CA VAL A 192 -12.09 -25.35 12.65
C VAL A 192 -13.43 -26.09 12.52
N ALA A 193 -13.96 -26.22 11.28
CA ALA A 193 -15.19 -26.99 11.06
C ALA A 193 -15.03 -28.46 11.47
N ARG A 194 -13.86 -29.07 11.21
CA ARG A 194 -13.56 -30.42 11.66
C ARG A 194 -13.44 -30.52 13.18
N GLU A 195 -12.70 -29.59 13.80
CA GLU A 195 -12.57 -29.54 15.27
C GLU A 195 -13.93 -29.39 15.96
N MET A 196 -14.80 -28.50 15.43
CA MET A 196 -16.18 -28.37 15.93
C MET A 196 -16.99 -29.66 15.76
N HIS A 197 -16.86 -30.34 14.61
CA HIS A 197 -17.56 -31.60 14.35
C HIS A 197 -17.12 -32.70 15.32
N ASP A 198 -15.83 -32.79 15.60
CA ASP A 198 -15.26 -33.78 16.52
C ASP A 198 -15.77 -33.57 17.96
N VAL A 199 -15.79 -32.32 18.45
CA VAL A 199 -16.34 -31.97 19.76
C VAL A 199 -17.83 -32.35 19.86
N VAL A 200 -18.61 -31.98 18.84
CA VAL A 200 -20.06 -32.26 18.80
C VAL A 200 -20.32 -33.74 18.73
N ALA A 201 -19.61 -34.48 17.85
CA ALA A 201 -19.79 -35.92 17.69
C ALA A 201 -19.44 -36.72 18.96
N HIS A 202 -18.33 -36.30 19.61
CA HIS A 202 -17.92 -36.94 20.88
C HIS A 202 -18.96 -36.69 21.99
N SER A 203 -19.34 -35.44 22.20
CA SER A 203 -20.30 -35.06 23.25
C SER A 203 -21.66 -35.71 23.04
N LEU A 204 -22.15 -35.76 21.78
CA LEU A 204 -23.42 -36.36 21.42
C LEU A 204 -23.37 -37.88 21.69
N SER A 205 -22.24 -38.55 21.41
CA SER A 205 -22.06 -39.99 21.69
C SER A 205 -22.17 -40.28 23.17
N VAL A 206 -21.55 -39.49 24.04
CA VAL A 206 -21.63 -39.61 25.49
C VAL A 206 -23.08 -39.35 25.98
N VAL A 207 -23.72 -38.31 25.49
CA VAL A 207 -25.12 -37.98 25.83
C VAL A 207 -26.07 -39.11 25.49
N VAL A 208 -25.96 -39.71 24.28
CA VAL A 208 -26.77 -40.83 23.84
C VAL A 208 -26.52 -42.07 24.67
N ALA A 209 -25.24 -42.37 25.03
CA ALA A 209 -24.89 -43.49 25.87
C ALA A 209 -25.48 -43.34 27.28
N GLN A 210 -25.37 -42.16 27.90
CA GLN A 210 -25.91 -41.91 29.25
C GLN A 210 -27.45 -41.91 29.26
N ALA A 211 -28.09 -41.37 28.23
CA ALA A 211 -29.55 -41.45 28.09
C ALA A 211 -30.05 -42.88 27.98
N ARG A 212 -29.32 -43.79 27.35
CA ARG A 212 -29.61 -45.22 27.34
C ARG A 212 -29.50 -45.86 28.73
N VAL A 213 -28.42 -45.55 29.47
CA VAL A 213 -28.21 -46.04 30.86
C VAL A 213 -29.37 -45.64 31.76
N GLY A 214 -29.73 -44.33 31.79
CA GLY A 214 -30.85 -43.85 32.62
C GLY A 214 -32.21 -44.43 32.24
N ARG A 215 -32.41 -44.82 30.98
CA ARG A 215 -33.64 -45.50 30.50
C ARG A 215 -33.74 -46.96 30.94
N VAL A 216 -32.61 -47.67 30.99
CA VAL A 216 -32.56 -49.12 31.29
C VAL A 216 -32.51 -49.38 32.81
N ASP A 217 -31.85 -48.51 33.55
CA ASP A 217 -31.69 -48.62 35.02
C ASP A 217 -32.21 -47.32 35.73
N PRO A 218 -33.45 -47.33 36.24
CA PRO A 218 -34.06 -46.23 36.94
C PRO A 218 -33.27 -45.77 38.19
N ALA A 219 -32.56 -46.68 38.84
CA ALA A 219 -31.73 -46.35 40.01
C ALA A 219 -30.54 -45.45 39.66
N ARG A 220 -30.09 -45.48 38.40
CA ARG A 220 -28.98 -44.63 37.85
C ARG A 220 -29.45 -43.46 37.04
N ALA A 221 -30.76 -43.27 36.89
CA ALA A 221 -31.31 -42.20 36.03
C ALA A 221 -30.84 -40.78 36.44
N ALA A 222 -30.82 -40.47 37.73
CA ALA A 222 -30.38 -39.19 38.25
C ALA A 222 -28.88 -38.92 37.96
N GLN A 223 -28.04 -39.94 38.12
CA GLN A 223 -26.61 -39.86 37.82
C GLN A 223 -26.35 -39.70 36.32
N ALA A 224 -27.06 -40.46 35.47
CA ALA A 224 -26.97 -40.37 34.03
C ALA A 224 -27.37 -38.97 33.51
N LEU A 225 -28.44 -38.37 34.08
CA LEU A 225 -28.86 -36.99 33.74
C LEU A 225 -27.81 -35.96 34.14
N ALA A 226 -27.16 -36.10 35.30
CA ALA A 226 -26.09 -35.22 35.73
C ALA A 226 -24.88 -35.22 34.76
N VAL A 227 -24.51 -36.42 34.26
CA VAL A 227 -23.43 -36.55 33.24
C VAL A 227 -23.84 -35.93 31.91
N VAL A 228 -25.11 -36.08 31.46
CA VAL A 228 -25.63 -35.45 30.25
C VAL A 228 -25.57 -33.94 30.36
N GLU A 229 -25.98 -33.37 31.48
CA GLU A 229 -25.94 -31.92 31.73
C GLU A 229 -24.50 -31.38 31.73
N GLU A 230 -23.57 -32.05 32.41
CA GLU A 230 -22.17 -31.60 32.46
C GLU A 230 -21.49 -31.71 31.07
N THR A 231 -21.65 -32.84 30.36
CA THR A 231 -21.13 -33.00 28.99
C THR A 231 -21.68 -31.96 28.04
N GLY A 232 -22.98 -31.64 28.13
CA GLY A 232 -23.61 -30.58 27.34
C GLY A 232 -23.04 -29.20 27.64
N ARG A 233 -22.82 -28.85 28.92
CA ARG A 233 -22.20 -27.60 29.35
C ARG A 233 -20.75 -27.49 28.85
N GLU A 234 -20.00 -28.58 28.92
CA GLU A 234 -18.60 -28.62 28.49
C GLU A 234 -18.48 -28.43 26.96
N ALA A 235 -19.25 -29.16 26.18
CA ALA A 235 -19.31 -28.97 24.73
C ALA A 235 -19.67 -27.54 24.32
N MET A 236 -20.63 -26.92 25.01
CA MET A 236 -21.00 -25.52 24.76
C MET A 236 -19.90 -24.53 25.16
N ARG A 237 -19.08 -24.83 26.18
CA ARG A 237 -17.91 -24.02 26.54
C ARG A 237 -16.81 -24.10 25.51
N GLU A 238 -16.48 -25.32 25.04
CA GLU A 238 -15.46 -25.56 24.00
C GLU A 238 -15.84 -24.92 22.67
N MET A 239 -17.09 -25.09 22.20
CA MET A 239 -17.57 -24.44 20.96
C MET A 239 -17.52 -22.90 21.05
N ARG A 240 -17.88 -22.30 22.18
CA ARG A 240 -17.76 -20.85 22.36
C ARG A 240 -16.30 -20.38 22.32
N GLY A 241 -15.35 -21.17 22.84
CA GLY A 241 -13.92 -20.91 22.76
C GLY A 241 -13.43 -20.90 21.32
N LEU A 242 -13.80 -21.88 20.52
CA LEU A 242 -13.43 -21.99 19.10
C LEU A 242 -14.00 -20.85 18.27
N VAL A 243 -15.28 -20.49 18.47
CA VAL A 243 -15.93 -19.35 17.78
C VAL A 243 -15.27 -18.01 18.17
N HIS A 244 -14.84 -17.87 19.44
CA HIS A 244 -14.18 -16.66 19.90
C HIS A 244 -12.81 -16.45 19.24
N VAL A 245 -12.01 -17.51 19.08
CA VAL A 245 -10.73 -17.48 18.35
C VAL A 245 -10.92 -17.06 16.91
N LEU A 246 -11.96 -17.54 16.23
CA LEU A 246 -12.28 -17.14 14.85
C LEU A 246 -12.73 -15.67 14.72
N ARG A 247 -13.40 -15.13 15.74
CA ARG A 247 -13.81 -13.70 15.78
C ARG A 247 -12.69 -12.75 16.17
N SER A 248 -11.63 -13.26 16.77
CA SER A 248 -10.48 -12.45 17.21
C SER A 248 -9.41 -12.31 16.12
N ALA A 249 -9.54 -12.95 14.96
CA ALA A 249 -8.71 -12.69 13.80
C ALA A 249 -9.01 -11.28 13.24
N PRO A 250 -7.99 -10.47 12.86
CA PRO A 250 -8.14 -9.03 12.55
C PRO A 250 -8.90 -8.72 11.25
N ALA A 251 -9.63 -9.66 10.66
CA ALA A 251 -10.36 -9.49 9.40
C ALA A 251 -11.78 -8.91 9.54
N ASP A 252 -12.36 -8.81 10.74
CA ASP A 252 -13.79 -8.51 10.89
C ASP A 252 -14.11 -7.14 11.53
N ALA A 253 -13.45 -6.10 11.03
CA ALA A 253 -14.00 -4.76 11.19
C ALA A 253 -15.18 -4.47 10.22
N ARG A 254 -15.64 -5.45 9.42
CA ARG A 254 -16.65 -5.24 8.37
C ARG A 254 -17.98 -5.98 8.51
N ASP A 255 -18.12 -6.96 9.40
CA ASP A 255 -19.36 -7.73 9.52
C ASP A 255 -19.98 -7.75 10.93
N GLY A 256 -19.94 -6.62 11.61
CA GLY A 256 -20.72 -6.33 12.79
C GLY A 256 -21.92 -5.43 12.51
N ALA A 257 -22.58 -5.59 11.37
CA ALA A 257 -23.88 -4.96 11.14
C ALA A 257 -24.97 -5.65 12.01
N LEU A 258 -24.88 -5.44 13.32
CA LEU A 258 -26.09 -5.33 14.12
C LEU A 258 -26.76 -4.05 13.60
N THR A 259 -27.99 -4.19 13.06
CA THR A 259 -28.87 -3.15 12.59
C THR A 259 -29.27 -2.22 13.75
N GLY A 260 -28.36 -1.35 14.16
CA GLY A 260 -28.53 -0.33 15.19
C GLY A 260 -27.29 0.57 15.30
N PRO A 261 -27.45 1.84 15.70
CA PRO A 261 -26.32 2.72 15.92
C PRO A 261 -25.37 2.14 16.98
N SER A 262 -24.06 2.26 16.74
CA SER A 262 -23.03 1.78 17.68
C SER A 262 -23.25 2.40 19.07
N PRO A 263 -23.19 1.62 20.15
CA PRO A 263 -23.41 2.14 21.49
C PRO A 263 -22.37 3.19 21.86
N THR A 264 -22.83 4.20 22.55
CA THR A 264 -22.06 5.36 23.00
C THR A 264 -22.01 5.44 24.53
N LEU A 265 -21.26 6.38 25.10
CA LEU A 265 -21.29 6.64 26.54
C LEU A 265 -22.67 7.04 27.07
N GLN A 266 -23.53 7.59 26.21
CA GLN A 266 -24.90 7.95 26.57
C GLN A 266 -25.78 6.72 26.84
N ASP A 267 -25.37 5.54 26.40
CA ASP A 267 -26.06 4.27 26.64
C ASP A 267 -25.64 3.56 27.93
N LEU A 268 -24.68 4.14 28.71
CA LEU A 268 -24.22 3.57 29.98
C LEU A 268 -25.34 3.49 31.03
N PRO A 269 -26.24 4.47 31.19
CA PRO A 269 -27.36 4.32 32.11
C PRO A 269 -28.26 3.12 31.79
N ALA A 270 -28.59 2.93 30.52
CA ALA A 270 -29.38 1.78 30.06
C ALA A 270 -28.64 0.45 30.26
N LEU A 271 -27.30 0.42 30.14
CA LEU A 271 -26.49 -0.73 30.49
C LEU A 271 -26.57 -1.06 31.99
N ALA A 272 -26.43 -0.05 32.84
CA ALA A 272 -26.53 -0.18 34.28
C ALA A 272 -27.92 -0.69 34.70
N ASP A 273 -29.00 -0.21 34.08
CA ASP A 273 -30.38 -0.65 34.35
C ASP A 273 -30.58 -2.12 34.00
N ARG A 274 -29.99 -2.60 32.89
CA ARG A 274 -30.03 -4.04 32.50
C ARG A 274 -29.33 -4.90 33.56
N VAL A 275 -28.22 -4.45 34.11
CA VAL A 275 -27.48 -5.19 35.14
C VAL A 275 -28.26 -5.18 36.45
N ARG A 276 -28.92 -4.05 36.82
CA ARG A 276 -29.81 -3.95 37.97
C ARG A 276 -31.01 -4.90 37.86
N ALA A 277 -31.62 -4.98 36.70
CA ALA A 277 -32.73 -5.91 36.43
C ALA A 277 -32.28 -7.39 36.56
N GLY A 278 -31.01 -7.70 36.35
CA GLY A 278 -30.40 -9.00 36.63
C GLY A 278 -30.11 -9.25 38.13
N GLY A 279 -30.57 -8.38 39.05
CA GLY A 279 -30.46 -8.55 40.49
C GLY A 279 -29.18 -8.03 41.13
N ARG A 280 -28.33 -7.29 40.40
CA ARG A 280 -27.09 -6.71 40.93
C ARG A 280 -27.20 -5.19 41.06
N PRO A 281 -27.01 -4.58 42.24
CA PRO A 281 -26.97 -3.14 42.39
C PRO A 281 -25.77 -2.54 41.62
N VAL A 282 -26.06 -1.52 40.80
CA VAL A 282 -25.04 -0.76 40.08
C VAL A 282 -25.28 0.73 40.33
N ARG A 283 -24.25 1.44 40.79
CA ARG A 283 -24.24 2.91 40.91
C ARG A 283 -23.42 3.50 39.80
N VAL A 284 -23.93 4.54 39.12
CA VAL A 284 -23.17 5.31 38.13
C VAL A 284 -23.01 6.73 38.68
N VAL A 285 -21.79 7.19 38.75
CA VAL A 285 -21.43 8.54 39.20
C VAL A 285 -20.63 9.23 38.10
N GLU A 286 -21.02 10.43 37.75
CA GLU A 286 -20.32 11.24 36.74
C GLU A 286 -19.90 12.56 37.36
N THR A 287 -18.63 12.93 37.17
CA THR A 287 -18.00 14.14 37.73
C THR A 287 -17.21 14.88 36.64
N GLY A 288 -17.14 16.21 36.77
CA GLY A 288 -16.49 17.07 35.78
C GLY A 288 -17.44 17.52 34.65
N ARG A 289 -16.88 18.12 33.59
CA ARG A 289 -17.66 18.58 32.44
C ARG A 289 -17.45 17.60 31.24
N PRO A 290 -18.52 16.98 30.74
CA PRO A 290 -18.40 16.13 29.53
C PRO A 290 -17.78 16.88 28.37
N ALA A 291 -16.83 16.23 27.69
CA ALA A 291 -16.15 16.73 26.53
C ALA A 291 -16.35 15.77 25.34
N PRO A 292 -16.23 16.25 24.09
CA PRO A 292 -16.33 15.39 22.93
C PRO A 292 -15.26 14.30 22.94
N LEU A 293 -15.67 13.05 22.66
CA LEU A 293 -14.79 11.91 22.46
C LEU A 293 -14.81 11.48 21.00
N ALA A 294 -13.70 10.93 20.51
CA ALA A 294 -13.72 10.18 19.27
C ALA A 294 -14.70 9.00 19.39
N SER A 295 -15.42 8.67 18.33
CA SER A 295 -16.40 7.58 18.35
C SER A 295 -15.77 6.23 18.76
N THR A 296 -14.53 5.98 18.35
CA THR A 296 -13.74 4.81 18.74
C THR A 296 -13.44 4.78 20.23
N ALA A 297 -13.11 5.92 20.84
CA ALA A 297 -12.83 6.03 22.27
C ALA A 297 -14.11 5.83 23.11
N GLY A 298 -15.23 6.44 22.68
CA GLY A 298 -16.54 6.24 23.33
C GLY A 298 -16.99 4.78 23.33
N LEU A 299 -16.87 4.09 22.18
CA LEU A 299 -17.17 2.67 22.05
C LEU A 299 -16.24 1.79 22.88
N ALA A 300 -14.93 2.07 22.90
CA ALA A 300 -13.96 1.32 23.69
C ALA A 300 -14.27 1.39 25.19
N VAL A 301 -14.61 2.58 25.68
CA VAL A 301 -15.03 2.77 27.08
C VAL A 301 -16.34 2.03 27.38
N TYR A 302 -17.37 2.19 26.54
CA TYR A 302 -18.63 1.48 26.72
C TYR A 302 -18.42 -0.04 26.84
N ARG A 303 -17.65 -0.64 25.93
CA ARG A 303 -17.33 -2.08 25.93
C ARG A 303 -16.51 -2.49 27.16
N THR A 304 -15.60 -1.63 27.61
CA THR A 304 -14.82 -1.89 28.83
C THR A 304 -15.72 -1.93 30.06
N VAL A 305 -16.65 -0.98 30.21
CA VAL A 305 -17.63 -0.98 31.31
C VAL A 305 -18.55 -2.20 31.23
N GLN A 306 -19.05 -2.54 30.03
CA GLN A 306 -19.87 -3.73 29.81
C GLN A 306 -19.18 -5.02 30.27
N GLU A 307 -17.93 -5.21 29.84
CA GLU A 307 -17.15 -6.39 30.19
C GLU A 307 -16.81 -6.42 31.68
N ALA A 308 -16.44 -5.27 32.27
CA ALA A 308 -16.16 -5.15 33.69
C ALA A 308 -17.38 -5.50 34.57
N LEU A 309 -18.57 -4.98 34.22
CA LEU A 309 -19.82 -5.30 34.92
C LEU A 309 -20.20 -6.78 34.76
N THR A 310 -19.98 -7.35 33.57
CA THR A 310 -20.22 -8.80 33.30
C THR A 310 -19.28 -9.67 34.13
N ASN A 311 -18.01 -9.30 34.22
CA ASN A 311 -17.01 -9.98 35.03
C ASN A 311 -17.33 -9.90 36.51
N GLY A 312 -17.76 -8.72 36.97
CA GLY A 312 -18.25 -8.55 38.32
C GLY A 312 -19.47 -9.42 38.65
N ALA A 313 -20.43 -9.53 37.72
CA ALA A 313 -21.58 -10.43 37.89
C ALA A 313 -21.21 -11.92 37.96
N ARG A 314 -20.13 -12.33 37.31
CA ARG A 314 -19.67 -13.74 37.30
C ARG A 314 -18.77 -14.12 38.46
N HIS A 315 -18.00 -13.16 39.00
CA HIS A 315 -16.89 -13.45 39.90
C HIS A 315 -16.99 -12.79 41.28
N ALA A 316 -17.92 -11.87 41.49
CA ALA A 316 -18.08 -11.22 42.78
C ALA A 316 -18.90 -12.07 43.76
N ALA A 317 -18.68 -11.84 45.03
CA ALA A 317 -19.41 -12.54 46.11
C ALA A 317 -20.92 -12.16 46.07
N PRO A 318 -21.83 -13.06 46.51
CA PRO A 318 -23.23 -12.74 46.65
C PRO A 318 -23.46 -11.48 47.49
N GLY A 319 -24.35 -10.60 47.06
CA GLY A 319 -24.65 -9.34 47.73
C GLY A 319 -23.67 -8.18 47.42
N SER A 320 -22.68 -8.38 46.58
CA SER A 320 -21.80 -7.29 46.12
C SER A 320 -22.52 -6.33 45.18
N SER A 321 -22.12 -5.08 45.17
CA SER A 321 -22.57 -4.03 44.24
C SER A 321 -21.42 -3.60 43.35
N SER A 322 -21.74 -2.99 42.18
CA SER A 322 -20.74 -2.35 41.32
C SER A 322 -20.92 -0.84 41.33
N GLU A 323 -19.81 -0.12 41.32
CA GLU A 323 -19.79 1.33 41.12
C GLU A 323 -19.03 1.67 39.85
N VAL A 324 -19.64 2.50 39.00
CA VAL A 324 -19.04 3.02 37.76
C VAL A 324 -18.87 4.51 37.91
N THR A 325 -17.64 4.97 37.99
CA THR A 325 -17.32 6.39 38.16
C THR A 325 -16.68 6.92 36.86
N LEU A 326 -17.29 7.96 36.28
CA LEU A 326 -16.76 8.70 35.16
C LEU A 326 -16.20 10.03 35.66
N THR A 327 -14.92 10.29 35.43
CA THR A 327 -14.26 11.55 35.81
C THR A 327 -13.72 12.24 34.57
N TRP A 328 -14.29 13.39 34.22
CA TRP A 328 -13.86 14.22 33.10
C TRP A 328 -12.77 15.18 33.56
N HIS A 329 -11.58 15.04 32.97
CA HIS A 329 -10.47 15.98 33.07
C HIS A 329 -10.36 16.81 31.81
N ASP A 330 -9.52 17.84 31.81
CA ASP A 330 -9.34 18.72 30.63
C ASP A 330 -8.77 18.02 29.42
N ASP A 331 -7.99 16.95 29.59
CA ASP A 331 -7.26 16.24 28.55
C ASP A 331 -7.73 14.78 28.36
N ARG A 332 -8.48 14.24 29.32
CA ARG A 332 -8.87 12.82 29.32
C ARG A 332 -10.17 12.55 30.08
N LEU A 333 -10.82 11.45 29.69
CA LEU A 333 -11.85 10.80 30.51
C LEU A 333 -11.24 9.62 31.25
N VAL A 334 -11.44 9.54 32.55
CA VAL A 334 -11.10 8.37 33.37
C VAL A 334 -12.39 7.69 33.77
N VAL A 335 -12.49 6.39 33.55
CA VAL A 335 -13.63 5.57 33.93
C VAL A 335 -13.14 4.46 34.85
N GLU A 336 -13.72 4.38 36.03
CA GLU A 336 -13.42 3.36 37.01
C GLU A 336 -14.65 2.49 37.26
N VAL A 337 -14.48 1.18 37.22
CA VAL A 337 -15.49 0.19 37.58
C VAL A 337 -14.95 -0.58 38.77
N ALA A 338 -15.60 -0.43 39.93
CA ALA A 338 -15.22 -1.07 41.17
C ALA A 338 -16.33 -2.00 41.67
N ASP A 339 -15.95 -3.20 42.09
CA ASP A 339 -16.85 -4.11 42.79
C ASP A 339 -16.72 -3.91 44.30
N VAL A 340 -17.78 -3.39 44.89
CA VAL A 340 -17.83 -3.12 46.34
C VAL A 340 -18.43 -4.35 47.03
N ARG A 341 -17.67 -4.95 47.96
CA ARG A 341 -18.17 -6.08 48.77
C ARG A 341 -19.20 -5.59 49.79
N SER A 342 -20.25 -6.38 49.97
CA SER A 342 -21.15 -6.19 51.08
C SER A 342 -20.46 -6.59 52.40
N PRO A 343 -20.56 -5.80 53.46
CA PRO A 343 -19.98 -6.18 54.78
C PRO A 343 -20.65 -7.40 55.40
N VAL A 344 -21.69 -7.98 54.82
CA VAL A 344 -22.53 -9.08 55.38
C VAL A 344 -22.23 -10.44 54.71
N GLY A 345 -21.05 -10.67 54.17
CA GLY A 345 -20.75 -11.96 53.51
C GLY A 345 -19.36 -12.47 53.84
N THR A 346 -19.20 -13.30 54.86
CA THR A 346 -17.95 -14.01 55.19
C THR A 346 -17.79 -15.30 54.40
N GLY A 347 -17.89 -15.25 53.09
CA GLY A 347 -17.53 -16.39 52.22
C GLY A 347 -16.11 -16.27 51.65
N PRO A 348 -15.33 -17.36 51.48
CA PRO A 348 -14.04 -17.29 50.84
C PRO A 348 -14.18 -16.80 49.39
N ALA A 349 -13.21 -15.97 48.94
CA ALA A 349 -13.17 -15.49 47.56
C ALA A 349 -13.12 -16.70 46.61
N PRO A 350 -13.93 -16.68 45.50
CA PRO A 350 -13.81 -17.71 44.47
C PRO A 350 -12.38 -17.73 43.94
N GLY A 351 -11.80 -18.93 43.84
CA GLY A 351 -10.48 -19.13 43.29
C GLY A 351 -10.44 -18.73 41.79
N PRO A 352 -9.24 -18.60 41.21
CA PRO A 352 -9.09 -18.20 39.82
C PRO A 352 -9.78 -19.22 38.89
N SER A 353 -10.84 -18.78 38.21
CA SER A 353 -11.50 -19.59 37.17
C SER A 353 -10.66 -19.65 35.89
N PRO A 354 -10.57 -20.83 35.23
CA PRO A 354 -9.93 -20.96 33.93
C PRO A 354 -10.66 -20.06 32.93
N GLY A 355 -9.91 -19.16 32.23
CA GLY A 355 -10.45 -18.23 31.23
C GLY A 355 -10.45 -16.73 31.63
N ALA A 356 -10.02 -16.36 32.84
CA ALA A 356 -10.01 -14.99 33.35
C ALA A 356 -9.06 -14.01 32.61
N GLY A 357 -8.24 -14.47 31.67
CA GLY A 357 -7.24 -13.64 30.97
C GLY A 357 -7.71 -12.99 29.68
N VAL A 358 -8.58 -13.64 28.93
CA VAL A 358 -8.92 -13.23 27.54
C VAL A 358 -9.71 -11.92 27.49
N GLY A 359 -10.65 -11.71 28.40
CA GLY A 359 -11.44 -10.45 28.46
C GLY A 359 -10.59 -9.23 28.78
N LEU A 360 -9.58 -9.37 29.67
CA LEU A 360 -8.67 -8.29 30.04
C LEU A 360 -7.72 -7.90 28.88
N VAL A 361 -7.24 -8.88 28.10
CA VAL A 361 -6.42 -8.63 26.92
C VAL A 361 -7.23 -7.85 25.88
N GLY A 362 -8.43 -8.29 25.55
CA GLY A 362 -9.27 -7.59 24.57
C GLY A 362 -9.72 -6.18 25.02
N MET A 363 -9.91 -5.95 26.33
CA MET A 363 -10.16 -4.60 26.86
C MET A 363 -8.93 -3.69 26.66
N ARG A 364 -7.73 -4.18 26.93
CA ARG A 364 -6.49 -3.42 26.78
C ARG A 364 -6.25 -3.04 25.34
N GLU A 365 -6.31 -4.00 24.43
CA GLU A 365 -6.10 -3.78 22.98
C GLU A 365 -7.07 -2.72 22.41
N ARG A 366 -8.36 -2.79 22.80
CA ARG A 366 -9.35 -1.80 22.33
C ARG A 366 -9.10 -0.40 22.85
N LEU A 367 -8.67 -0.26 24.11
CA LEU A 367 -8.35 1.05 24.68
C LEU A 367 -7.06 1.62 24.11
N GLU A 368 -6.02 0.81 23.92
CA GLU A 368 -4.77 1.21 23.28
C GLU A 368 -4.99 1.67 21.84
N ALA A 369 -5.83 0.96 21.07
CA ALA A 369 -6.24 1.38 19.72
C ALA A 369 -6.99 2.73 19.70
N ALA A 370 -7.63 3.10 20.80
CA ALA A 370 -8.27 4.40 20.99
C ALA A 370 -7.35 5.47 21.64
N GLY A 371 -6.05 5.18 21.77
CA GLY A 371 -5.08 6.06 22.42
C GLY A 371 -5.21 6.11 23.95
N GLY A 372 -5.90 5.14 24.53
CA GLY A 372 -6.15 5.06 25.98
C GLY A 372 -5.28 4.04 26.70
N THR A 373 -5.53 3.87 28.00
CA THR A 373 -4.83 2.91 28.85
C THR A 373 -5.81 2.15 29.74
N LEU A 374 -5.45 0.91 30.13
CA LEU A 374 -6.19 0.07 31.05
C LEU A 374 -5.33 -0.33 32.24
N HIS A 375 -5.82 -0.08 33.46
CA HIS A 375 -5.24 -0.56 34.71
C HIS A 375 -6.26 -1.45 35.43
N VAL A 376 -5.81 -2.61 35.94
CA VAL A 376 -6.63 -3.52 36.71
C VAL A 376 -5.94 -3.77 38.06
N ARG A 377 -6.63 -3.43 39.13
CA ARG A 377 -6.17 -3.67 40.50
C ARG A 377 -7.00 -4.78 41.13
N ARG A 378 -6.30 -5.76 41.67
CA ARG A 378 -6.88 -6.84 42.46
C ARG A 378 -6.46 -6.67 43.93
N GLY A 379 -7.41 -6.48 44.79
CA GLY A 379 -7.22 -6.31 46.25
C GLY A 379 -8.52 -6.67 46.96
N ASP A 380 -8.84 -5.97 48.06
CA ASP A 380 -10.13 -6.13 48.74
C ASP A 380 -11.32 -5.77 47.86
N THR A 381 -11.09 -4.93 46.88
CA THR A 381 -12.01 -4.61 45.79
C THR A 381 -11.33 -4.88 44.43
N TRP A 382 -12.08 -5.48 43.49
CA TRP A 382 -11.62 -5.57 42.12
C TRP A 382 -11.98 -4.29 41.38
N THR A 383 -10.99 -3.63 40.81
CA THR A 383 -11.16 -2.31 40.19
C THR A 383 -10.54 -2.34 38.78
N VAL A 384 -11.29 -1.89 37.78
CA VAL A 384 -10.85 -1.65 36.42
C VAL A 384 -10.88 -0.16 36.15
N THR A 385 -9.75 0.42 35.80
CA THR A 385 -9.61 1.84 35.45
C THR A 385 -9.21 1.96 33.98
N ALA A 386 -10.04 2.63 33.20
CA ALA A 386 -9.80 2.96 31.80
C ALA A 386 -9.59 4.46 31.65
N SER A 387 -8.61 4.88 30.86
CA SER A 387 -8.38 6.29 30.53
C SER A 387 -8.34 6.46 29.02
N VAL A 388 -9.05 7.45 28.48
CA VAL A 388 -9.04 7.80 27.04
C VAL A 388 -8.89 9.30 26.86
N PRO A 389 -8.19 9.78 25.81
CA PRO A 389 -8.04 11.20 25.52
C PRO A 389 -9.39 11.82 25.10
N VAL A 390 -9.66 13.04 25.53
CA VAL A 390 -10.77 13.86 25.01
C VAL A 390 -10.27 14.77 23.89
N ALA A 391 -11.13 15.06 22.92
CA ALA A 391 -10.80 16.00 21.88
C ALA A 391 -10.60 17.39 22.52
N ARG A 392 -9.42 18.00 22.37
CA ARG A 392 -9.18 19.38 22.78
C ARG A 392 -10.22 20.27 22.09
N ARG A 393 -10.98 21.03 22.86
CA ARG A 393 -11.73 22.17 22.30
C ARG A 393 -10.69 23.06 21.62
N GLY A 394 -10.74 23.14 20.30
CA GLY A 394 -9.92 24.08 19.56
C GLY A 394 -10.04 25.46 20.21
N ALA A 395 -8.92 26.06 20.54
CA ALA A 395 -8.87 27.48 20.86
C ALA A 395 -9.54 28.19 19.69
N GLY A 396 -10.69 28.82 19.96
CA GLY A 396 -11.44 29.56 18.94
C GLY A 396 -10.51 30.56 18.27
N GLY A 397 -10.42 30.48 16.93
CA GLY A 397 -9.91 31.58 16.17
C GLY A 397 -10.82 32.81 16.40
N PRO A 398 -10.25 34.01 16.36
CA PRO A 398 -11.00 35.25 16.58
C PRO A 398 -12.01 35.49 15.45
N PRO A 399 -13.05 36.32 15.71
CA PRO A 399 -14.17 36.58 14.82
C PRO A 399 -13.78 37.25 13.50
#